data_7ce5f267fb2f32dc7759633b19886acd
#
_entry.id   7ce5f267fb2f32dc7759633b19886acd
#
_cell.length_a   1.000
_cell.length_b   1.000
_cell.length_c   1.000
_cell.angle_alpha   90.00
_cell.angle_beta   90.00
_cell.angle_gamma   90.00
#
_symmetry.space_group_name_H-M   'P 1'
#
loop_
_entity.id
_entity.type
_entity.pdbx_description
1 polymer ?
#
loop_
_entity_poly.entity_id
_entity_poly.type
_entity_poly.pdbx_seq_one_letter_code
_entity_poly.pdbx_strand_id
1 'polypeptide(L)'
;MILFIIKLFNTNIINIYISGNEYLTDQQIIDISKLSDYPSTINNLSFSIKKRLQKNIYISDAKVKKNIFLNKIYIKIEENYPLFYSQDDKKTILYNGEKIEKTENIMVVTNIIPQKLYDEFLNKLRKIDINILNRISELKYSPNEVIEERFFLLMNDGNYVYITLDKFLTLNKYLDIVKSFNNKKGILYLDSGEYFDIFDE
;
A
#
# COMPACT_ATOMS: atom_id res chain seq x y z
N MET A 1 -42.98 -4.47 25.68
CA MET A 1 -42.65 -5.04 24.34
C MET A 1 -41.41 -4.34 23.70
N ILE A 2 -41.37 -3.01 23.56
CA ILE A 2 -40.24 -2.27 22.96
C ILE A 2 -38.91 -2.52 23.70
N LEU A 3 -38.89 -2.44 25.03
CA LEU A 3 -37.70 -2.70 25.85
C LEU A 3 -37.17 -4.13 25.74
N PHE A 4 -38.04 -5.10 25.52
CA PHE A 4 -37.67 -6.48 25.30
C PHE A 4 -37.03 -6.69 23.94
N ILE A 5 -37.54 -6.01 22.91
CA ILE A 5 -36.97 -6.01 21.56
C ILE A 5 -35.57 -5.36 21.57
N ILE A 6 -35.41 -4.20 22.24
CA ILE A 6 -34.11 -3.52 22.39
C ILE A 6 -33.11 -4.41 23.10
N LYS A 7 -33.52 -5.15 24.13
CA LYS A 7 -32.62 -6.07 24.86
C LYS A 7 -32.25 -7.28 24.03
N LEU A 8 -33.12 -7.79 23.14
CA LEU A 8 -32.82 -8.88 22.20
C LEU A 8 -31.79 -8.47 21.14
N PHE A 9 -31.77 -7.21 20.72
CA PHE A 9 -30.84 -6.71 19.70
C PHE A 9 -29.60 -6.01 20.29
N ASN A 10 -29.57 -5.74 21.60
CA ASN A 10 -28.40 -5.15 22.26
C ASN A 10 -27.39 -6.23 22.67
N THR A 11 -26.99 -7.02 21.69
CA THR A 11 -25.97 -8.03 21.86
C THR A 11 -24.61 -7.48 21.43
N ASN A 12 -23.56 -8.06 21.97
CA ASN A 12 -22.20 -7.68 21.58
C ASN A 12 -21.86 -8.19 20.16
N ILE A 13 -21.02 -7.44 19.49
CA ILE A 13 -20.42 -7.88 18.21
C ILE A 13 -19.54 -9.09 18.51
N ILE A 14 -19.75 -10.19 17.78
CA ILE A 14 -19.01 -11.42 18.01
C ILE A 14 -17.92 -11.61 16.95
N ASN A 15 -18.23 -11.26 15.70
CA ASN A 15 -17.31 -11.43 14.60
C ASN A 15 -17.17 -10.15 13.77
N ILE A 16 -15.94 -9.79 13.47
CA ILE A 16 -15.58 -8.69 12.59
C ILE A 16 -14.82 -9.29 11.40
N TYR A 17 -15.31 -9.04 10.19
CA TYR A 17 -14.69 -9.45 8.94
C TYR A 17 -14.16 -8.21 8.24
N ILE A 18 -12.86 -8.18 7.97
CA ILE A 18 -12.18 -7.07 7.34
C ILE A 18 -11.66 -7.51 5.98
N SER A 19 -11.67 -6.61 5.01
CA SER A 19 -11.15 -6.83 3.66
C SER A 19 -10.75 -5.54 2.98
N GLY A 20 -9.82 -5.64 2.02
CA GLY A 20 -9.28 -4.50 1.27
C GLY A 20 -8.14 -3.79 1.98
N ASN A 21 -7.61 -4.40 3.03
CA ASN A 21 -6.45 -3.94 3.75
C ASN A 21 -5.20 -4.75 3.33
N GLU A 22 -4.17 -4.03 2.92
CA GLU A 22 -2.86 -4.57 2.54
C GLU A 22 -1.74 -3.88 3.33
N TYR A 23 -1.95 -2.62 3.70
CA TYR A 23 -1.03 -1.80 4.50
C TYR A 23 -1.40 -1.82 5.99
N LEU A 24 -2.67 -1.60 6.33
CA LEU A 24 -3.15 -1.65 7.71
C LEU A 24 -3.48 -3.10 8.11
N THR A 25 -3.11 -3.46 9.34
CA THR A 25 -3.51 -4.75 9.91
C THR A 25 -4.99 -4.74 10.34
N ASP A 26 -5.60 -5.91 10.42
CA ASP A 26 -6.98 -6.06 10.93
C ASP A 26 -7.12 -5.44 12.32
N GLN A 27 -6.12 -5.61 13.20
CA GLN A 27 -6.15 -5.04 14.55
C GLN A 27 -6.14 -3.51 14.53
N GLN A 28 -5.34 -2.88 13.67
CA GLN A 28 -5.34 -1.43 13.51
C GLN A 28 -6.71 -0.91 13.06
N ILE A 29 -7.36 -1.62 12.12
CA ILE A 29 -8.71 -1.25 11.65
C ILE A 29 -9.75 -1.40 12.77
N ILE A 30 -9.67 -2.47 13.57
CA ILE A 30 -10.52 -2.67 14.74
C ILE A 30 -10.35 -1.51 15.73
N ASP A 31 -9.12 -1.12 16.03
CA ASP A 31 -8.81 -0.03 16.98
C ASP A 31 -9.28 1.34 16.44
N ILE A 32 -9.01 1.66 15.17
CA ILE A 32 -9.48 2.90 14.52
C ILE A 32 -11.02 2.95 14.53
N SER A 33 -11.67 1.83 14.28
CA SER A 33 -13.12 1.72 14.26
C SER A 33 -13.75 1.73 15.66
N LYS A 34 -12.94 1.61 16.74
CA LYS A 34 -13.35 1.47 18.15
C LYS A 34 -14.26 0.24 18.36
N LEU A 35 -13.86 -0.88 17.77
CA LEU A 35 -14.57 -2.15 17.89
C LEU A 35 -13.82 -3.18 18.74
N SER A 36 -12.75 -2.77 19.41
CA SER A 36 -12.04 -3.56 20.42
C SER A 36 -13.00 -3.91 21.55
N ASP A 37 -12.77 -5.02 22.24
CA ASP A 37 -13.56 -5.49 23.39
C ASP A 37 -15.04 -5.81 23.09
N TYR A 38 -15.34 -6.18 21.85
CA TYR A 38 -16.67 -6.64 21.45
C TYR A 38 -17.82 -5.72 21.90
N PRO A 39 -17.84 -4.46 21.47
CA PRO A 39 -18.81 -3.50 21.94
C PRO A 39 -20.24 -3.82 21.46
N SER A 40 -21.20 -3.18 22.11
CA SER A 40 -22.61 -3.33 21.76
C SER A 40 -22.90 -3.04 20.29
N THR A 41 -23.67 -3.92 19.65
CA THR A 41 -24.09 -3.79 18.26
C THR A 41 -24.93 -2.53 18.01
N ILE A 42 -25.79 -2.14 18.96
CA ILE A 42 -26.68 -0.99 18.83
C ILE A 42 -25.91 0.32 18.90
N ASN A 43 -24.96 0.43 19.81
CA ASN A 43 -24.21 1.66 20.03
C ASN A 43 -23.17 1.93 18.92
N ASN A 44 -22.92 0.95 18.05
CA ASN A 44 -21.96 1.04 16.96
C ASN A 44 -22.67 1.01 15.60
N LEU A 45 -23.32 2.11 15.24
CA LEU A 45 -23.98 2.24 13.94
C LEU A 45 -22.97 2.19 12.79
N SER A 46 -23.32 1.55 11.67
CA SER A 46 -22.44 1.43 10.49
C SER A 46 -21.89 2.77 10.02
N PHE A 47 -22.71 3.81 10.04
CA PHE A 47 -22.31 5.17 9.70
C PHE A 47 -21.24 5.73 10.66
N SER A 48 -21.38 5.49 11.97
CA SER A 48 -20.43 5.96 12.99
C SER A 48 -19.09 5.24 12.87
N ILE A 49 -19.12 3.94 12.55
CA ILE A 49 -17.91 3.16 12.27
C ILE A 49 -17.22 3.69 11.01
N LYS A 50 -17.97 3.85 9.90
CA LYS A 50 -17.44 4.42 8.66
C LYS A 50 -16.77 5.78 8.90
N LYS A 51 -17.45 6.68 9.64
CA LYS A 51 -16.91 8.01 9.95
C LYS A 51 -15.62 7.95 10.78
N ARG A 52 -15.49 6.98 11.69
CA ARG A 52 -14.24 6.79 12.46
C ARG A 52 -13.10 6.31 11.56
N LEU A 53 -13.37 5.35 10.70
CA LEU A 53 -12.39 4.84 9.73
C LEU A 53 -11.92 5.94 8.78
N GLN A 54 -12.82 6.69 8.17
CA GLN A 54 -12.49 7.78 7.23
C GLN A 54 -11.75 8.99 7.85
N LYS A 55 -11.63 9.05 9.19
CA LYS A 55 -10.77 10.05 9.85
C LYS A 55 -9.28 9.67 9.82
N ASN A 56 -8.97 8.42 9.55
CA ASN A 56 -7.59 7.99 9.43
C ASN A 56 -7.08 8.33 8.03
N ILE A 57 -5.91 8.97 7.96
CA ILE A 57 -5.31 9.44 6.70
C ILE A 57 -4.96 8.29 5.74
N TYR A 58 -4.75 7.09 6.28
CA TYR A 58 -4.45 5.89 5.50
C TYR A 58 -5.69 5.15 4.99
N ILE A 59 -6.90 5.70 5.18
CA ILE A 59 -8.16 5.11 4.69
C ILE A 59 -8.88 6.14 3.81
N SER A 60 -8.95 5.87 2.50
CA SER A 60 -9.65 6.74 1.54
C SER A 60 -11.16 6.54 1.57
N ASP A 61 -11.64 5.30 1.67
CA ASP A 61 -13.06 4.99 1.86
C ASP A 61 -13.26 3.73 2.70
N ALA A 62 -14.45 3.60 3.27
CA ALA A 62 -14.86 2.44 4.03
C ALA A 62 -16.35 2.11 3.78
N LYS A 63 -16.64 0.82 3.61
CA LYS A 63 -18.00 0.27 3.53
C LYS A 63 -18.24 -0.64 4.72
N VAL A 64 -19.26 -0.33 5.53
CA VAL A 64 -19.57 -1.08 6.74
C VAL A 64 -20.98 -1.66 6.63
N LYS A 65 -21.08 -2.98 6.67
CA LYS A 65 -22.34 -3.72 6.71
C LYS A 65 -22.46 -4.49 8.01
N LYS A 66 -23.64 -4.48 8.62
CA LYS A 66 -23.94 -5.21 9.86
C LYS A 66 -24.98 -6.28 9.59
N ASN A 67 -24.75 -7.46 10.14
CA ASN A 67 -25.78 -8.49 10.30
C ASN A 67 -26.14 -8.56 11.80
N ILE A 68 -27.24 -7.90 12.17
CA ILE A 68 -27.67 -7.76 13.57
C ILE A 68 -28.05 -9.14 14.15
N PHE A 69 -28.68 -10.00 13.35
CA PHE A 69 -29.14 -11.32 13.80
C PHE A 69 -27.97 -12.27 14.12
N LEU A 70 -26.85 -12.12 13.42
CA LEU A 70 -25.66 -12.95 13.60
C LEU A 70 -24.57 -12.23 14.40
N ASN A 71 -24.81 -11.02 14.88
CA ASN A 71 -23.83 -10.17 15.58
C ASN A 71 -22.51 -10.01 14.82
N LYS A 72 -22.59 -9.90 13.49
CA LYS A 72 -21.44 -9.81 12.58
C LYS A 72 -21.34 -8.44 11.98
N ILE A 73 -20.09 -7.95 11.82
CA ILE A 73 -19.76 -6.74 11.08
C ILE A 73 -18.82 -7.10 9.93
N TYR A 74 -19.10 -6.54 8.77
CA TYR A 74 -18.25 -6.62 7.58
C TYR A 74 -17.75 -5.21 7.28
N ILE A 75 -16.44 -5.05 7.29
CA ILE A 75 -15.74 -3.81 6.98
C ILE A 75 -14.94 -4.06 5.71
N LYS A 76 -15.21 -3.29 4.66
CA LYS A 76 -14.35 -3.22 3.48
C LYS A 76 -13.77 -1.82 3.43
N ILE A 77 -12.44 -1.71 3.36
CA ILE A 77 -11.74 -0.44 3.23
C ILE A 77 -11.09 -0.31 1.85
N GLU A 78 -10.85 0.94 1.47
CA GLU A 78 -9.97 1.34 0.40
C GLU A 78 -8.85 2.14 1.05
N GLU A 79 -7.62 1.68 0.89
CA GLU A 79 -6.47 2.27 1.58
C GLU A 79 -5.86 3.44 0.81
N ASN A 80 -5.24 4.33 1.57
CA ASN A 80 -4.45 5.47 1.10
C ASN A 80 -3.03 5.35 1.68
N TYR A 81 -2.36 4.25 1.37
CA TYR A 81 -1.06 3.91 1.93
C TYR A 81 0.07 4.80 1.39
N PRO A 82 1.19 4.94 2.12
CA PRO A 82 2.35 5.68 1.65
C PRO A 82 3.02 4.96 0.47
N LEU A 83 3.26 5.69 -0.62
CA LEU A 83 3.96 5.18 -1.80
C LEU A 83 5.47 5.30 -1.63
N PHE A 84 5.96 6.48 -1.26
CA PHE A 84 7.39 6.75 -1.08
C PHE A 84 7.64 8.02 -0.26
N TYR A 85 8.84 8.13 0.28
CA TYR A 85 9.37 9.37 0.83
C TYR A 85 10.17 10.10 -0.25
N SER A 86 9.82 11.33 -0.57
CA SER A 86 10.59 12.20 -1.44
C SER A 86 11.69 12.89 -0.64
N GLN A 87 12.95 12.63 -0.99
CA GLN A 87 14.10 13.25 -0.31
C GLN A 87 14.18 14.75 -0.61
N ASP A 88 13.77 15.17 -1.79
CA ASP A 88 13.73 16.57 -2.22
C ASP A 88 12.66 17.37 -1.47
N ASP A 89 11.42 16.90 -1.52
CA ASP A 89 10.27 17.53 -0.83
C ASP A 89 10.33 17.36 0.71
N LYS A 90 11.12 16.42 1.22
CA LYS A 90 11.14 15.99 2.63
C LYS A 90 9.75 15.58 3.15
N LYS A 91 8.95 14.98 2.30
CA LYS A 91 7.58 14.54 2.59
C LYS A 91 7.34 13.13 2.07
N THR A 92 6.44 12.44 2.74
CA THR A 92 5.89 11.16 2.27
C THR A 92 4.70 11.43 1.34
N ILE A 93 4.69 10.77 0.20
CA ILE A 93 3.61 10.85 -0.79
C ILE A 93 2.70 9.65 -0.59
N LEU A 94 1.41 9.90 -0.36
CA LEU A 94 0.39 8.87 -0.25
C LEU A 94 -0.15 8.44 -1.61
N TYR A 95 -0.89 7.33 -1.63
CA TYR A 95 -1.52 6.78 -2.84
C TYR A 95 -2.41 7.79 -3.58
N ASN A 96 -3.14 8.64 -2.86
CA ASN A 96 -3.97 9.72 -3.44
C ASN A 96 -3.16 10.95 -3.89
N GLY A 97 -1.86 11.01 -3.59
CA GLY A 97 -0.96 12.12 -3.90
C GLY A 97 -0.83 13.17 -2.79
N GLU A 98 -1.52 13.02 -1.67
CA GLU A 98 -1.32 13.89 -0.50
C GLU A 98 0.09 13.75 0.06
N LYS A 99 0.61 14.86 0.59
CA LYS A 99 1.94 14.94 1.21
C LYS A 99 1.81 15.02 2.72
N ILE A 100 2.45 14.08 3.42
CA ILE A 100 2.49 14.05 4.88
C ILE A 100 3.92 14.14 5.40
N GLU A 101 4.08 14.22 6.73
CA GLU A 101 5.38 14.12 7.37
C GLU A 101 6.05 12.77 7.07
N LYS A 102 7.36 12.70 7.29
CA LYS A 102 8.14 11.49 7.01
C LYS A 102 7.54 10.26 7.68
N THR A 103 7.30 9.25 6.87
CA THR A 103 6.97 7.89 7.31
C THR A 103 8.23 7.02 7.17
N GLU A 104 8.48 6.15 8.13
CA GLU A 104 9.62 5.23 8.10
C GLU A 104 9.29 3.91 7.41
N ASN A 105 10.33 3.16 7.03
CA ASN A 105 10.23 1.85 6.41
C ASN A 105 9.44 1.83 5.09
N ILE A 106 9.60 2.88 4.29
CA ILE A 106 9.06 2.96 2.93
C ILE A 106 10.16 3.31 1.94
N MET A 107 9.91 3.04 0.67
CA MET A 107 10.80 3.41 -0.43
C MET A 107 11.17 4.89 -0.37
N VAL A 108 12.44 5.22 -0.65
CA VAL A 108 12.94 6.58 -0.74
C VAL A 108 13.19 6.95 -2.21
N VAL A 109 12.56 8.02 -2.70
CA VAL A 109 12.94 8.64 -3.96
C VAL A 109 14.05 9.65 -3.69
N THR A 110 15.24 9.37 -4.20
CA THR A 110 16.50 10.04 -3.77
C THR A 110 16.82 11.32 -4.54
N ASN A 111 16.15 11.57 -5.67
CA ASN A 111 16.35 12.78 -6.47
C ASN A 111 15.08 13.25 -7.18
N ILE A 112 15.14 14.41 -7.77
CA ILE A 112 14.00 15.04 -8.46
C ILE A 112 13.65 14.26 -9.73
N ILE A 113 12.38 13.88 -9.84
CA ILE A 113 11.79 13.36 -11.07
C ILE A 113 11.25 14.56 -11.86
N PRO A 114 11.61 14.73 -13.16
CA PRO A 114 11.11 15.82 -13.97
C PRO A 114 9.58 15.89 -13.97
N GLN A 115 9.03 17.10 -13.86
CA GLN A 115 7.57 17.31 -13.79
C GLN A 115 6.81 16.66 -14.95
N LYS A 116 7.41 16.65 -16.16
CA LYS A 116 6.81 16.01 -17.34
C LYS A 116 6.61 14.50 -17.21
N LEU A 117 7.38 13.82 -16.34
CA LEU A 117 7.31 12.37 -16.10
C LEU A 117 6.56 12.05 -14.81
N TYR A 118 6.38 13.01 -13.92
CA TYR A 118 5.95 12.79 -12.55
C TYR A 118 4.55 12.18 -12.46
N ASP A 119 3.60 12.67 -13.23
CA ASP A 119 2.22 12.17 -13.21
C ASP A 119 2.14 10.73 -13.74
N GLU A 120 2.88 10.44 -14.81
CA GLU A 120 2.96 9.07 -15.33
C GLU A 120 3.67 8.14 -14.34
N PHE A 121 4.77 8.59 -13.76
CA PHE A 121 5.47 7.85 -12.70
C PHE A 121 4.55 7.49 -11.54
N LEU A 122 3.79 8.43 -10.99
CA LEU A 122 2.81 8.16 -9.93
C LEU A 122 1.74 7.16 -10.39
N ASN A 123 1.23 7.32 -11.61
CA ASN A 123 0.21 6.42 -12.15
C ASN A 123 0.70 4.98 -12.36
N LYS A 124 1.97 4.82 -12.75
CA LYS A 124 2.61 3.50 -12.87
C LYS A 124 2.87 2.91 -11.48
N LEU A 125 3.42 3.72 -10.56
CA LEU A 125 3.76 3.28 -9.21
C LEU A 125 2.54 2.78 -8.44
N ARG A 126 1.38 3.43 -8.56
CA ARG A 126 0.10 3.01 -7.98
C ARG A 126 -0.40 1.63 -8.46
N LYS A 127 0.13 1.13 -9.57
CA LYS A 127 -0.24 -0.18 -10.14
C LYS A 127 0.76 -1.28 -9.79
N ILE A 128 1.81 -0.95 -9.07
CA ILE A 128 2.74 -1.93 -8.54
C ILE A 128 2.13 -2.56 -7.28
N ASP A 129 2.24 -3.88 -7.19
CA ASP A 129 1.83 -4.64 -6.01
C ASP A 129 2.56 -4.11 -4.77
N ILE A 130 1.83 -3.90 -3.68
CA ILE A 130 2.39 -3.35 -2.44
C ILE A 130 3.51 -4.24 -1.87
N ASN A 131 3.44 -5.56 -2.08
CA ASN A 131 4.51 -6.47 -1.69
C ASN A 131 5.80 -6.23 -2.47
N ILE A 132 5.72 -5.73 -3.70
CA ILE A 132 6.87 -5.35 -4.50
C ILE A 132 7.36 -3.94 -4.11
N LEU A 133 6.44 -2.98 -3.92
CA LEU A 133 6.80 -1.64 -3.44
C LEU A 133 7.58 -1.70 -2.12
N ASN A 134 7.14 -2.52 -1.19
CA ASN A 134 7.79 -2.72 0.11
C ASN A 134 9.18 -3.40 0.00
N ARG A 135 9.56 -3.92 -1.17
CA ARG A 135 10.89 -4.48 -1.43
C ARG A 135 11.86 -3.48 -2.06
N ILE A 136 11.38 -2.31 -2.47
CA ILE A 136 12.23 -1.25 -3.00
C ILE A 136 12.69 -0.39 -1.83
N SER A 137 14.00 -0.34 -1.57
CA SER A 137 14.56 0.57 -0.56
C SER A 137 14.74 1.98 -1.12
N GLU A 138 15.31 2.07 -2.32
CA GLU A 138 15.57 3.36 -2.96
C GLU A 138 15.17 3.33 -4.44
N LEU A 139 14.70 4.45 -4.92
CA LEU A 139 14.42 4.71 -6.33
C LEU A 139 15.08 6.02 -6.74
N LYS A 140 15.79 5.98 -7.85
CA LYS A 140 16.49 7.13 -8.42
C LYS A 140 16.11 7.30 -9.89
N TYR A 141 15.70 8.50 -10.27
CA TYR A 141 15.65 8.89 -11.69
C TYR A 141 17.09 8.96 -12.22
N SER A 142 17.41 8.15 -13.22
CA SER A 142 18.78 7.90 -13.68
C SER A 142 18.85 7.84 -15.22
N PRO A 143 18.55 8.94 -15.93
CA PRO A 143 18.62 9.00 -17.37
C PRO A 143 20.04 8.78 -17.87
N ASN A 144 20.18 8.35 -19.13
CA ASN A 144 21.43 8.31 -19.85
C ASN A 144 21.26 8.99 -21.22
N GLU A 145 22.30 8.97 -22.05
CA GLU A 145 22.29 9.66 -23.38
C GLU A 145 21.26 9.09 -24.35
N VAL A 146 20.79 7.85 -24.14
CA VAL A 146 19.88 7.13 -25.04
C VAL A 146 18.46 7.04 -24.47
N ILE A 147 18.35 6.89 -23.14
CA ILE A 147 17.09 6.61 -22.47
C ILE A 147 16.83 7.70 -21.43
N GLU A 148 15.91 8.61 -21.75
CA GLU A 148 15.54 9.69 -20.85
C GLU A 148 14.71 9.22 -19.66
N GLU A 149 13.80 8.29 -19.88
CA GLU A 149 12.83 7.81 -18.87
C GLU A 149 13.35 6.62 -18.08
N ARG A 150 14.62 6.65 -17.72
CA ARG A 150 15.31 5.57 -17.02
C ARG A 150 15.34 5.80 -15.51
N PHE A 151 15.13 4.72 -14.78
CA PHE A 151 15.18 4.68 -13.32
C PHE A 151 16.13 3.56 -12.85
N PHE A 152 16.70 3.77 -11.69
CA PHE A 152 17.50 2.81 -10.96
C PHE A 152 16.86 2.53 -9.62
N LEU A 153 16.70 1.25 -9.27
CA LEU A 153 16.11 0.81 -8.02
C LEU A 153 17.12 -0.05 -7.25
N LEU A 154 17.21 0.20 -5.95
CA LEU A 154 17.86 -0.67 -4.99
C LEU A 154 16.79 -1.48 -4.26
N MET A 155 16.89 -2.80 -4.33
CA MET A 155 15.95 -3.72 -3.69
C MET A 155 16.46 -4.13 -2.30
N ASN A 156 15.52 -4.36 -1.36
CA ASN A 156 15.85 -4.76 0.02
C ASN A 156 16.57 -6.12 0.10
N ASP A 157 16.48 -6.93 -0.93
CA ASP A 157 17.17 -8.22 -1.01
C ASP A 157 18.60 -8.10 -1.56
N GLY A 158 19.07 -6.88 -1.85
CA GLY A 158 20.42 -6.59 -2.34
C GLY A 158 20.59 -6.67 -3.85
N ASN A 159 19.50 -6.83 -4.60
CA ASN A 159 19.52 -6.72 -6.06
C ASN A 159 19.36 -5.26 -6.50
N TYR A 160 19.78 -4.98 -7.73
CA TYR A 160 19.55 -3.72 -8.42
C TYR A 160 18.65 -3.92 -9.62
N VAL A 161 17.90 -2.88 -9.98
CA VAL A 161 17.05 -2.91 -11.17
C VAL A 161 17.25 -1.63 -11.96
N TYR A 162 17.55 -1.74 -13.25
CA TYR A 162 17.42 -0.66 -14.22
C TYR A 162 16.15 -0.85 -15.02
N ILE A 163 15.32 0.19 -15.11
CA ILE A 163 14.01 0.09 -15.73
C ILE A 163 13.62 1.41 -16.39
N THR A 164 12.84 1.34 -17.47
CA THR A 164 12.21 2.51 -18.10
C THR A 164 10.79 2.68 -17.59
N LEU A 165 10.27 3.89 -17.65
CA LEU A 165 8.94 4.21 -17.11
C LEU A 165 7.82 3.38 -17.78
N ASP A 166 7.91 3.12 -19.07
CA ASP A 166 6.95 2.28 -19.81
C ASP A 166 6.90 0.84 -19.28
N LYS A 167 8.04 0.31 -18.82
CA LYS A 167 8.17 -1.07 -18.31
C LYS A 167 7.93 -1.23 -16.80
N PHE A 168 7.59 -0.17 -16.07
CA PHE A 168 7.43 -0.23 -14.60
C PHE A 168 6.54 -1.39 -14.13
N LEU A 169 5.48 -1.71 -14.85
CA LEU A 169 4.56 -2.79 -14.46
C LEU A 169 5.20 -4.19 -14.50
N THR A 170 6.34 -4.35 -15.18
CA THR A 170 7.10 -5.61 -15.16
C THR A 170 7.65 -5.91 -13.76
N LEU A 171 7.82 -4.88 -12.91
CA LEU A 171 8.20 -5.06 -11.49
C LEU A 171 7.25 -6.00 -10.73
N ASN A 172 5.99 -6.10 -11.12
CA ASN A 172 5.06 -7.06 -10.50
C ASN A 172 5.48 -8.52 -10.69
N LYS A 173 6.38 -8.80 -11.64
CA LYS A 173 6.97 -10.13 -11.88
C LYS A 173 8.34 -10.30 -11.22
N TYR A 174 8.82 -9.31 -10.47
CA TYR A 174 10.16 -9.30 -9.90
C TYR A 174 10.50 -10.58 -9.13
N LEU A 175 9.61 -11.04 -8.26
CA LEU A 175 9.83 -12.25 -7.46
C LEU A 175 9.96 -13.51 -8.31
N ASP A 176 9.18 -13.64 -9.38
CA ASP A 176 9.26 -14.76 -10.29
C ASP A 176 10.56 -14.75 -11.07
N ILE A 177 11.01 -13.55 -11.50
CA ILE A 177 12.26 -13.36 -12.20
C ILE A 177 13.42 -13.79 -11.30
N VAL A 178 13.53 -13.23 -10.09
CA VAL A 178 14.64 -13.54 -9.17
C VAL A 178 14.65 -15.03 -8.78
N LYS A 179 13.46 -15.61 -8.58
CA LYS A 179 13.33 -17.05 -8.32
C LYS A 179 13.85 -17.92 -9.47
N SER A 180 13.67 -17.51 -10.73
CA SER A 180 14.19 -18.25 -11.90
C SER A 180 15.72 -18.31 -11.95
N PHE A 181 16.40 -17.38 -11.28
CA PHE A 181 17.86 -17.34 -11.10
C PHE A 181 18.30 -17.91 -9.74
N ASN A 182 17.52 -18.78 -9.13
CA ASN A 182 17.81 -19.43 -7.84
C ASN A 182 18.09 -18.44 -6.70
N ASN A 183 17.45 -17.27 -6.71
CA ASN A 183 17.62 -16.17 -5.76
C ASN A 183 19.08 -15.65 -5.67
N LYS A 184 19.88 -15.83 -6.72
CA LYS A 184 21.20 -15.19 -6.80
C LYS A 184 21.06 -13.68 -6.82
N LYS A 185 22.10 -12.97 -6.38
CA LYS A 185 22.14 -11.51 -6.39
C LYS A 185 22.72 -11.01 -7.71
N GLY A 186 22.23 -9.84 -8.14
CA GLY A 186 22.66 -9.27 -9.40
C GLY A 186 21.94 -7.98 -9.77
N ILE A 187 22.07 -7.63 -11.03
CA ILE A 187 21.42 -6.47 -11.66
C ILE A 187 20.41 -6.96 -12.68
N LEU A 188 19.16 -6.59 -12.48
CA LEU A 188 18.09 -6.83 -13.45
C LEU A 188 17.98 -5.64 -14.39
N TYR A 189 18.23 -5.86 -15.66
CA TYR A 189 18.11 -4.86 -16.72
C TYR A 189 16.75 -5.03 -17.43
N LEU A 190 15.86 -4.08 -17.20
CA LEU A 190 14.56 -3.95 -17.88
C LEU A 190 14.50 -2.70 -18.78
N ASP A 191 15.58 -1.91 -18.79
CA ASP A 191 15.72 -0.69 -19.59
C ASP A 191 16.15 -0.96 -21.04
N SER A 192 17.12 -1.84 -21.24
CA SER A 192 17.80 -2.10 -22.53
C SER A 192 17.64 -3.54 -23.03
N GLY A 193 16.92 -4.36 -22.29
CA GLY A 193 16.67 -5.77 -22.57
C GLY A 193 15.85 -6.38 -21.44
N GLU A 194 15.81 -7.68 -21.34
CA GLU A 194 15.24 -8.41 -20.21
C GLU A 194 16.25 -9.49 -19.80
N TYR A 195 17.31 -9.08 -19.10
CA TYR A 195 18.35 -9.98 -18.65
C TYR A 195 18.76 -9.68 -17.21
N PHE A 196 19.30 -10.68 -16.54
CA PHE A 196 19.79 -10.61 -15.18
C PHE A 196 21.29 -10.90 -15.16
N ASP A 197 22.07 -9.94 -14.72
CA ASP A 197 23.52 -10.03 -14.58
C ASP A 197 23.84 -10.40 -13.13
N ILE A 198 24.36 -11.61 -12.93
CA ILE A 198 24.62 -12.15 -11.60
C ILE A 198 25.95 -11.61 -11.11
N PHE A 199 26.04 -11.16 -9.87
CA PHE A 199 27.30 -10.76 -9.27
C PHE A 199 28.25 -11.97 -9.16
N ASP A 200 29.49 -11.76 -9.57
CA ASP A 200 30.57 -12.71 -9.30
C ASP A 200 30.77 -12.84 -7.78
N GLU A 201 30.93 -14.07 -7.31
CA GLU A 201 31.19 -14.38 -5.90
C GLU A 201 32.61 -13.97 -5.49
#